data_c3feb9a27cdf9773b815fa7e4448ee78
#
_entry.id   c3feb9a27cdf9773b815fa7e4448ee78
#
_cell.length_a   1.000
_cell.length_b   1.000
_cell.length_c   1.000
_cell.angle_alpha   90.00
_cell.angle_beta   90.00
_cell.angle_gamma   90.00
#
_symmetry.space_group_name_H-M   'P 1'
#
loop_
_entity.id
_entity.type
_entity.pdbx_description
1 polymer ?
#
loop_
_entity_poly.entity_id
_entity_poly.type
_entity_poly.pdbx_seq_one_letter_code
_entity_poly.pdbx_strand_id
1 'polypeptide(L)'
;ENKRYKIIAKALNTHLDDVIAAVNLIKRLDPKPGDQFTENEQIYIVPDVYVYKYEDDFVIMLNDDDMPRVQINSYYKKAAKKGEPIPDEAKNYLKDRLRSAEWLLKSIQHRRKTIYNVMESIVKFQRDFFEYGISHLKPLVLRDVADDIEMHESTISRVTNNKYAYTPQGIFELKFFFNSSINRSHGESIASASVQEEIRKMIESENPKKPFSDKKIAEMLKAQDIDIARRTVAKYRENLGILSSSKRKQF
;
A
#
# COMPACT_ATOMS: atom_id res chain seq x y z
N GLU A 1 -20.14 8.10 23.51
CA GLU A 1 -19.05 8.68 22.71
C GLU A 1 -18.38 9.87 23.41
N ASN A 2 -19.15 10.74 24.07
CA ASN A 2 -18.63 11.98 24.68
C ASN A 2 -18.02 11.80 26.08
N LYS A 3 -17.94 10.57 26.62
CA LYS A 3 -17.37 10.22 27.94
C LYS A 3 -17.87 11.10 29.11
N ARG A 4 -19.12 11.53 29.07
CA ARG A 4 -19.75 12.37 30.09
C ARG A 4 -20.25 11.53 31.28
N TYR A 5 -19.41 10.66 31.83
CA TYR A 5 -19.81 9.69 32.87
C TYR A 5 -20.38 10.34 34.15
N LYS A 6 -19.87 11.52 34.52
CA LYS A 6 -20.40 12.27 35.67
C LYS A 6 -21.86 12.69 35.49
N ILE A 7 -22.28 13.04 34.29
CA ILE A 7 -23.67 13.42 34.01
C ILE A 7 -24.56 12.18 34.03
N ILE A 8 -24.07 11.06 33.53
CA ILE A 8 -24.78 9.77 33.53
C ILE A 8 -24.96 9.30 34.98
N ALA A 9 -23.91 9.34 35.82
CA ALA A 9 -23.94 8.97 37.19
C ALA A 9 -24.98 9.80 37.97
N LYS A 10 -25.02 11.11 37.74
CA LYS A 10 -26.01 12.02 38.36
C LYS A 10 -27.44 11.73 37.89
N ALA A 11 -27.64 11.43 36.59
CA ALA A 11 -28.95 11.12 36.00
C ALA A 11 -29.50 9.78 36.50
N LEU A 12 -28.63 8.78 36.72
CA LEU A 12 -29.00 7.44 37.21
C LEU A 12 -28.97 7.34 38.75
N ASN A 13 -28.53 8.40 39.46
CA ASN A 13 -28.37 8.43 40.91
C ASN A 13 -27.48 7.27 41.43
N THR A 14 -26.38 6.96 40.70
CA THR A 14 -25.43 5.88 40.99
C THR A 14 -24.03 6.41 41.18
N HIS A 15 -23.12 5.59 41.72
CA HIS A 15 -21.72 5.95 41.84
C HIS A 15 -21.02 5.99 40.47
N LEU A 16 -20.01 6.87 40.34
CA LEU A 16 -19.24 7.02 39.12
C LEU A 16 -18.54 5.71 38.69
N ASP A 17 -18.06 4.94 39.68
CA ASP A 17 -17.35 3.68 39.47
C ASP A 17 -18.26 2.60 38.87
N ASP A 18 -19.54 2.56 39.29
CA ASP A 18 -20.53 1.65 38.73
C ASP A 18 -20.83 1.96 37.27
N VAL A 19 -20.90 3.26 36.92
CA VAL A 19 -21.07 3.70 35.53
C VAL A 19 -19.86 3.31 34.68
N ILE A 20 -18.63 3.46 35.20
CA ILE A 20 -17.40 3.07 34.53
C ILE A 20 -17.37 1.55 34.32
N ALA A 21 -17.71 0.77 35.35
CA ALA A 21 -17.79 -0.69 35.26
C ALA A 21 -18.79 -1.15 34.20
N ALA A 22 -20.00 -0.56 34.18
CA ALA A 22 -21.01 -0.85 33.16
C ALA A 22 -20.56 -0.49 31.72
N VAL A 23 -19.92 0.67 31.56
CA VAL A 23 -19.36 1.06 30.25
C VAL A 23 -18.26 0.09 29.78
N ASN A 24 -17.40 -0.36 30.69
CA ASN A 24 -16.36 -1.34 30.36
C ASN A 24 -16.96 -2.70 30.02
N LEU A 25 -18.05 -3.10 30.66
CA LEU A 25 -18.80 -4.31 30.30
C LEU A 25 -19.39 -4.18 28.89
N ILE A 26 -20.08 -3.06 28.59
CA ILE A 26 -20.64 -2.79 27.25
C ILE A 26 -19.56 -2.80 26.15
N LYS A 27 -18.37 -2.25 26.44
CA LYS A 27 -17.26 -2.26 25.46
C LYS A 27 -16.70 -3.67 25.16
N ARG A 28 -16.89 -4.62 26.06
CA ARG A 28 -16.47 -6.01 25.84
C ARG A 28 -17.48 -6.83 25.06
N LEU A 29 -18.70 -6.33 24.91
CA LEU A 29 -19.72 -7.00 24.11
C LEU A 29 -19.36 -6.88 22.63
N ASP A 30 -19.58 -7.96 21.90
CA ASP A 30 -19.41 -7.98 20.46
C ASP A 30 -20.54 -7.15 19.80
N PRO A 31 -20.22 -6.10 19.03
CA PRO A 31 -21.23 -5.29 18.33
C PRO A 31 -21.98 -6.07 17.25
N LYS A 32 -21.44 -7.18 16.79
CA LYS A 32 -22.03 -8.02 15.73
C LYS A 32 -21.90 -9.51 16.05
N PRO A 33 -22.66 -10.02 17.04
CA PRO A 33 -22.51 -11.41 17.49
C PRO A 33 -22.87 -12.43 16.38
N GLY A 34 -23.60 -12.01 15.35
CA GLY A 34 -23.94 -12.84 14.18
C GLY A 34 -22.82 -13.02 13.17
N ASP A 35 -21.76 -12.21 13.21
CA ASP A 35 -20.66 -12.32 12.24
C ASP A 35 -19.94 -13.68 12.29
N GLN A 36 -19.96 -14.37 13.45
CA GLN A 36 -19.41 -15.71 13.60
C GLN A 36 -20.16 -16.77 12.78
N PHE A 37 -21.41 -16.51 12.41
CA PHE A 37 -22.26 -17.40 11.61
C PHE A 37 -22.36 -16.95 10.15
N THR A 38 -21.72 -15.84 9.79
CA THR A 38 -21.70 -15.35 8.42
C THR A 38 -20.45 -15.92 7.76
N GLU A 39 -20.62 -16.70 6.71
CA GLU A 39 -19.54 -17.13 5.82
C GLU A 39 -19.06 -15.90 5.02
N ASN A 40 -18.34 -15.00 5.67
CA ASN A 40 -17.64 -13.94 4.98
C ASN A 40 -16.47 -14.59 4.22
N GLU A 41 -16.61 -14.72 2.92
CA GLU A 41 -15.48 -15.09 2.05
C GLU A 41 -14.35 -14.07 2.29
N GLN A 42 -13.28 -14.54 2.90
CA GLN A 42 -12.10 -13.72 3.09
C GLN A 42 -11.48 -13.48 1.71
N ILE A 43 -11.55 -12.25 1.23
CA ILE A 43 -10.89 -11.85 -0.02
C ILE A 43 -9.39 -11.78 0.26
N TYR A 44 -8.65 -12.79 -0.19
CA TYR A 44 -7.20 -12.77 -0.13
C TYR A 44 -6.63 -11.93 -1.26
N ILE A 45 -5.75 -10.99 -0.91
CA ILE A 45 -5.02 -10.21 -1.91
C ILE A 45 -3.90 -11.10 -2.46
N VAL A 46 -3.98 -11.42 -3.75
CA VAL A 46 -2.92 -12.12 -4.47
C VAL A 46 -1.94 -11.07 -4.99
N PRO A 47 -0.66 -11.10 -4.60
CA PRO A 47 0.33 -10.13 -5.09
C PRO A 47 0.71 -10.40 -6.54
N ASP A 48 0.92 -9.32 -7.31
CA ASP A 48 1.39 -9.37 -8.70
C ASP A 48 2.90 -9.57 -8.79
N VAL A 49 3.62 -9.16 -7.75
CA VAL A 49 5.09 -9.21 -7.69
C VAL A 49 5.52 -9.73 -6.31
N TYR A 50 6.53 -10.59 -6.30
CA TYR A 50 7.19 -11.05 -5.09
C TYR A 50 8.59 -10.49 -5.03
N VAL A 51 8.97 -9.93 -3.88
CA VAL A 51 10.33 -9.46 -3.58
C VAL A 51 10.85 -10.25 -2.39
N TYR A 52 11.91 -11.00 -2.61
CA TYR A 52 12.57 -11.78 -1.58
C TYR A 52 13.97 -11.26 -1.33
N LYS A 53 14.41 -11.26 -0.08
CA LYS A 53 15.80 -10.99 0.24
C LYS A 53 16.61 -12.27 -0.03
N TYR A 54 17.65 -12.14 -0.85
CA TYR A 54 18.59 -13.21 -1.12
C TYR A 54 20.01 -12.69 -0.86
N GLU A 55 20.66 -13.19 0.18
CA GLU A 55 21.92 -12.67 0.69
C GLU A 55 21.85 -11.15 0.96
N ASP A 56 22.67 -10.35 0.26
CA ASP A 56 22.69 -8.90 0.38
C ASP A 56 21.81 -8.17 -0.66
N ASP A 57 21.13 -8.91 -1.53
CA ASP A 57 20.31 -8.34 -2.61
C ASP A 57 18.84 -8.78 -2.54
N PHE A 58 18.01 -8.12 -3.34
CA PHE A 58 16.59 -8.43 -3.47
C PHE A 58 16.29 -9.05 -4.83
N VAL A 59 15.65 -10.21 -4.83
CA VAL A 59 15.19 -10.92 -6.03
C VAL A 59 13.73 -10.62 -6.27
N ILE A 60 13.42 -10.21 -7.50
CA ILE A 60 12.08 -9.84 -7.94
C ILE A 60 11.53 -10.95 -8.82
N MET A 61 10.36 -11.48 -8.46
CA MET A 61 9.63 -12.49 -9.23
C MET A 61 8.23 -11.96 -9.55
N LEU A 62 7.82 -12.06 -10.81
CA LEU A 62 6.45 -11.74 -11.21
C LEU A 62 5.54 -12.93 -10.95
N ASN A 63 4.33 -12.65 -10.51
CA ASN A 63 3.29 -13.66 -10.42
C ASN A 63 2.71 -13.92 -11.81
N ASP A 64 2.88 -15.14 -12.28
CA ASP A 64 2.41 -15.59 -13.60
C ASP A 64 1.19 -16.51 -13.51
N ASP A 65 0.69 -16.80 -12.29
CA ASP A 65 -0.34 -17.83 -12.06
C ASP A 65 -1.66 -17.48 -12.78
N ASP A 66 -2.02 -16.20 -12.82
CA ASP A 66 -3.24 -15.72 -13.49
C ASP A 66 -3.06 -15.46 -15.00
N MET A 67 -1.84 -15.61 -15.55
CA MET A 67 -1.59 -15.31 -16.94
C MET A 67 -1.59 -16.57 -17.81
N PRO A 68 -2.54 -16.70 -18.74
CA PRO A 68 -2.55 -17.82 -19.67
C PRO A 68 -1.29 -17.81 -20.56
N ARG A 69 -0.66 -18.96 -20.70
CA ARG A 69 0.45 -19.14 -21.65
C ARG A 69 -0.07 -19.13 -23.08
N VAL A 70 -0.07 -17.97 -23.70
CA VAL A 70 -0.56 -17.79 -25.08
C VAL A 70 0.58 -18.06 -26.05
N GLN A 71 0.32 -18.92 -27.03
CA GLN A 71 1.26 -19.23 -28.12
C GLN A 71 0.53 -19.21 -29.46
N ILE A 72 1.23 -18.75 -30.50
CA ILE A 72 0.70 -18.84 -31.87
C ILE A 72 0.99 -20.24 -32.41
N ASN A 73 -0.06 -20.92 -32.86
CA ASN A 73 0.07 -22.25 -33.42
C ASN A 73 1.00 -22.21 -34.67
N SER A 74 1.98 -23.09 -34.66
CA SER A 74 3.00 -23.20 -35.72
C SER A 74 2.40 -23.53 -37.08
N TYR A 75 1.25 -24.22 -37.13
CA TYR A 75 0.54 -24.52 -38.38
C TYR A 75 0.17 -23.24 -39.14
N TYR A 76 -0.46 -22.27 -38.46
CA TYR A 76 -0.86 -21.00 -39.09
C TYR A 76 0.36 -20.14 -39.48
N LYS A 77 1.45 -20.21 -38.71
CA LYS A 77 2.71 -19.56 -39.09
C LYS A 77 3.29 -20.13 -40.37
N LYS A 78 3.20 -21.45 -40.55
CA LYS A 78 3.66 -22.12 -41.80
C LYS A 78 2.74 -21.81 -42.97
N ALA A 79 1.41 -21.92 -42.76
CA ALA A 79 0.41 -21.66 -43.80
C ALA A 79 0.44 -20.22 -44.36
N ALA A 80 0.85 -19.23 -43.52
CA ALA A 80 1.01 -17.84 -43.96
C ALA A 80 2.30 -17.56 -44.76
N LYS A 81 3.27 -18.51 -44.81
CA LYS A 81 4.50 -18.37 -45.59
C LYS A 81 4.23 -18.54 -47.06
N LYS A 82 5.11 -17.94 -47.91
CA LYS A 82 5.06 -18.11 -49.35
C LYS A 82 5.30 -19.58 -49.75
N GLY A 83 4.44 -20.16 -50.58
CA GLY A 83 4.58 -21.50 -51.11
C GLY A 83 3.46 -22.51 -50.83
N GLU A 84 2.58 -22.19 -49.91
CA GLU A 84 1.38 -23.03 -49.61
C GLU A 84 0.26 -22.75 -50.63
N PRO A 85 -0.46 -23.79 -51.14
CA PRO A 85 -1.55 -23.65 -52.11
C PRO A 85 -2.86 -23.17 -51.45
N ILE A 86 -2.84 -21.92 -50.95
CA ILE A 86 -3.99 -21.29 -50.31
C ILE A 86 -4.42 -20.07 -51.14
N PRO A 87 -5.74 -19.81 -51.32
CA PRO A 87 -6.24 -18.62 -52.00
C PRO A 87 -5.66 -17.33 -51.41
N ASP A 88 -5.36 -16.34 -52.25
CA ASP A 88 -4.70 -15.09 -51.82
C ASP A 88 -5.53 -14.32 -50.79
N GLU A 89 -6.87 -14.36 -50.83
CA GLU A 89 -7.74 -13.77 -49.85
C GLU A 89 -7.56 -14.40 -48.47
N ALA A 90 -7.56 -15.75 -48.40
CA ALA A 90 -7.35 -16.47 -47.15
C ALA A 90 -5.95 -16.24 -46.59
N LYS A 91 -4.94 -16.08 -47.45
CA LYS A 91 -3.58 -15.77 -47.07
C LYS A 91 -3.43 -14.36 -46.46
N ASN A 92 -4.11 -13.39 -47.04
CA ASN A 92 -4.13 -12.04 -46.51
C ASN A 92 -4.84 -12.00 -45.16
N TYR A 93 -5.98 -12.66 -45.03
CA TYR A 93 -6.70 -12.81 -43.76
C TYR A 93 -5.80 -13.44 -42.68
N LEU A 94 -5.12 -14.54 -42.98
CA LEU A 94 -4.21 -15.19 -42.02
C LEU A 94 -3.05 -14.27 -41.61
N LYS A 95 -2.46 -13.51 -42.55
CA LYS A 95 -1.40 -12.54 -42.21
C LYS A 95 -1.87 -11.47 -41.26
N ASP A 96 -3.06 -10.91 -41.43
CA ASP A 96 -3.61 -9.87 -40.57
C ASP A 96 -3.91 -10.42 -39.19
N ARG A 97 -4.44 -11.64 -39.10
CA ARG A 97 -4.69 -12.31 -37.79
C ARG A 97 -3.37 -12.65 -37.07
N LEU A 98 -2.35 -13.11 -37.81
CA LEU A 98 -1.02 -13.36 -37.23
C LEU A 98 -0.39 -12.07 -36.72
N ARG A 99 -0.47 -10.97 -37.48
CA ARG A 99 0.01 -9.67 -37.02
C ARG A 99 -0.67 -9.21 -35.72
N SER A 100 -1.98 -9.36 -35.68
CA SER A 100 -2.76 -9.04 -34.46
C SER A 100 -2.36 -9.90 -33.25
N ALA A 101 -2.16 -11.21 -33.49
CA ALA A 101 -1.71 -12.14 -32.46
C ALA A 101 -0.29 -11.85 -31.96
N GLU A 102 0.64 -11.52 -32.89
CA GLU A 102 2.00 -11.12 -32.55
C GLU A 102 2.03 -9.81 -31.77
N TRP A 103 1.18 -8.85 -32.13
CA TRP A 103 1.03 -7.60 -31.40
C TRP A 103 0.53 -7.85 -29.97
N LEU A 104 -0.49 -8.72 -29.79
CA LEU A 104 -1.01 -9.10 -28.48
C LEU A 104 0.09 -9.73 -27.60
N LEU A 105 0.83 -10.70 -28.12
CA LEU A 105 1.94 -11.34 -27.42
C LEU A 105 3.01 -10.34 -27.00
N LYS A 106 3.41 -9.44 -27.91
CA LYS A 106 4.36 -8.37 -27.61
C LYS A 106 3.82 -7.43 -26.51
N SER A 107 2.54 -7.10 -26.56
CA SER A 107 1.90 -6.24 -25.55
C SER A 107 1.91 -6.88 -24.16
N ILE A 108 1.62 -8.18 -24.06
CA ILE A 108 1.70 -8.94 -22.79
C ILE A 108 3.14 -8.94 -22.27
N GLN A 109 4.10 -9.27 -23.11
CA GLN A 109 5.52 -9.29 -22.72
C GLN A 109 6.03 -7.90 -22.31
N HIS A 110 5.63 -6.86 -23.03
CA HIS A 110 5.98 -5.48 -22.68
C HIS A 110 5.41 -5.06 -21.34
N ARG A 111 4.13 -5.41 -21.06
CA ARG A 111 3.51 -5.14 -19.77
C ARG A 111 4.28 -5.82 -18.62
N ARG A 112 4.64 -7.10 -18.78
CA ARG A 112 5.44 -7.83 -17.77
C ARG A 112 6.79 -7.15 -17.54
N LYS A 113 7.50 -6.84 -18.61
CA LYS A 113 8.80 -6.15 -18.52
C LYS A 113 8.67 -4.81 -17.83
N THR A 114 7.61 -4.05 -18.13
CA THR A 114 7.38 -2.74 -17.49
C THR A 114 7.14 -2.89 -15.98
N ILE A 115 6.29 -3.84 -15.54
CA ILE A 115 6.05 -4.09 -14.12
C ILE A 115 7.35 -4.48 -13.41
N TYR A 116 8.14 -5.37 -14.03
CA TYR A 116 9.45 -5.78 -13.50
C TYR A 116 10.41 -4.60 -13.34
N ASN A 117 10.61 -3.81 -14.39
CA ASN A 117 11.50 -2.65 -14.38
C ASN A 117 11.05 -1.60 -13.34
N VAL A 118 9.73 -1.36 -13.21
CA VAL A 118 9.19 -0.45 -12.19
C VAL A 118 9.51 -0.96 -10.80
N MET A 119 9.32 -2.27 -10.55
CA MET A 119 9.62 -2.84 -9.23
C MET A 119 11.12 -2.82 -8.94
N GLU A 120 11.97 -3.10 -9.93
CA GLU A 120 13.43 -3.04 -9.82
C GLU A 120 13.89 -1.62 -9.45
N SER A 121 13.35 -0.61 -10.11
CA SER A 121 13.61 0.80 -9.79
C SER A 121 13.14 1.16 -8.37
N ILE A 122 11.94 0.72 -7.97
CA ILE A 122 11.45 0.92 -6.59
C ILE A 122 12.38 0.27 -5.57
N VAL A 123 12.81 -0.97 -5.78
CA VAL A 123 13.74 -1.67 -4.87
C VAL A 123 15.07 -0.91 -4.76
N LYS A 124 15.59 -0.40 -5.88
CA LYS A 124 16.82 0.40 -5.92
C LYS A 124 16.71 1.67 -5.08
N PHE A 125 15.61 2.44 -5.21
CA PHE A 125 15.40 3.68 -4.45
C PHE A 125 15.00 3.45 -3.00
N GLN A 126 14.30 2.35 -2.71
CA GLN A 126 13.71 2.06 -1.38
C GLN A 126 14.42 0.93 -0.64
N ARG A 127 15.70 0.68 -0.91
CA ARG A 127 16.46 -0.43 -0.31
C ARG A 127 16.34 -0.46 1.21
N ASP A 128 16.43 0.71 1.85
CA ASP A 128 16.34 0.84 3.31
C ASP A 128 14.97 0.43 3.85
N PHE A 129 13.89 0.67 3.09
CA PHE A 129 12.56 0.18 3.44
C PHE A 129 12.51 -1.36 3.45
N PHE A 130 13.06 -2.00 2.42
CA PHE A 130 13.02 -3.47 2.33
C PHE A 130 13.87 -4.14 3.42
N GLU A 131 14.89 -3.46 3.94
CA GLU A 131 15.74 -3.95 5.01
C GLU A 131 15.18 -3.65 6.40
N TYR A 132 14.78 -2.40 6.66
CA TYR A 132 14.48 -1.89 8.01
C TYR A 132 13.00 -1.53 8.23
N GLY A 133 12.17 -1.60 7.19
CA GLY A 133 10.74 -1.38 7.29
C GLY A 133 10.29 0.06 7.03
N ILE A 134 9.01 0.32 7.36
CA ILE A 134 8.27 1.54 6.98
C ILE A 134 8.94 2.82 7.51
N SER A 135 9.57 2.77 8.67
CA SER A 135 10.26 3.93 9.26
C SER A 135 11.41 4.48 8.41
N HIS A 136 11.96 3.66 7.49
CA HIS A 136 13.07 4.01 6.60
C HIS A 136 12.62 4.25 5.16
N LEU A 137 11.31 4.42 4.93
CA LEU A 137 10.80 4.74 3.61
C LEU A 137 11.28 6.14 3.19
N LYS A 138 11.93 6.23 2.02
CA LYS A 138 12.38 7.49 1.42
C LYS A 138 11.28 8.13 0.59
N PRO A 139 11.24 9.47 0.46
CA PRO A 139 10.34 10.10 -0.50
C PRO A 139 10.69 9.66 -1.92
N LEU A 140 9.69 9.27 -2.69
CA LEU A 140 9.84 8.86 -4.08
C LEU A 140 8.66 9.40 -4.87
N VAL A 141 8.92 10.04 -6.00
CA VAL A 141 7.86 10.48 -6.90
C VAL A 141 7.85 9.66 -8.18
N LEU A 142 6.70 9.63 -8.85
CA LEU A 142 6.55 8.85 -10.10
C LEU A 142 7.58 9.24 -11.16
N ARG A 143 7.99 10.50 -11.16
CA ARG A 143 8.97 11.05 -12.09
C ARG A 143 10.35 10.41 -11.91
N ASP A 144 10.80 10.20 -10.67
CA ASP A 144 12.13 9.62 -10.40
C ASP A 144 12.24 8.21 -11.01
N VAL A 145 11.18 7.40 -10.86
CA VAL A 145 11.11 6.06 -11.45
C VAL A 145 10.97 6.16 -12.97
N ALA A 146 10.19 7.11 -13.49
CA ALA A 146 10.00 7.32 -14.92
C ALA A 146 11.33 7.67 -15.62
N ASP A 147 12.13 8.54 -15.00
CA ASP A 147 13.44 8.95 -15.51
C ASP A 147 14.44 7.79 -15.43
N ASP A 148 14.44 6.96 -14.36
CA ASP A 148 15.34 5.80 -14.20
C ASP A 148 15.09 4.70 -15.26
N ILE A 149 13.82 4.46 -15.64
CA ILE A 149 13.47 3.41 -16.61
C ILE A 149 13.15 3.93 -18.02
N GLU A 150 13.41 5.21 -18.27
CA GLU A 150 13.19 5.89 -19.55
C GLU A 150 11.74 5.75 -20.09
N MET A 151 10.75 5.91 -19.20
CA MET A 151 9.33 5.81 -19.54
C MET A 151 8.56 7.06 -19.10
N HIS A 152 7.37 7.26 -19.67
CA HIS A 152 6.53 8.38 -19.27
C HIS A 152 5.86 8.15 -17.91
N GLU A 153 5.78 9.17 -17.07
CA GLU A 153 5.17 9.13 -15.72
C GLU A 153 3.74 8.55 -15.72
N SER A 154 2.94 8.86 -16.75
CA SER A 154 1.60 8.32 -16.89
C SER A 154 1.56 6.79 -17.06
N THR A 155 2.63 6.20 -17.64
CA THR A 155 2.76 4.75 -17.75
C THR A 155 3.02 4.12 -16.39
N ILE A 156 3.92 4.73 -15.60
CA ILE A 156 4.21 4.28 -14.23
C ILE A 156 2.94 4.33 -13.37
N SER A 157 2.22 5.46 -13.42
CA SER A 157 0.96 5.62 -12.68
C SER A 157 -0.08 4.55 -13.02
N ARG A 158 -0.23 4.19 -14.30
CA ARG A 158 -1.17 3.14 -14.74
C ARG A 158 -0.72 1.74 -14.32
N VAL A 159 0.58 1.49 -14.34
CA VAL A 159 1.15 0.18 -13.99
C VAL A 159 1.10 -0.06 -12.48
N THR A 160 1.22 0.98 -11.66
CA THR A 160 1.26 0.87 -10.20
C THR A 160 -0.11 0.88 -9.53
N ASN A 161 -1.17 1.33 -10.21
CA ASN A 161 -2.52 1.33 -9.66
C ASN A 161 -3.08 -0.10 -9.53
N ASN A 162 -3.65 -0.41 -8.36
CA ASN A 162 -4.25 -1.71 -8.03
C ASN A 162 -3.29 -2.90 -8.28
N LYS A 163 -2.00 -2.70 -8.04
CA LYS A 163 -0.97 -3.71 -8.11
C LYS A 163 -0.29 -3.87 -6.78
N TYR A 164 -0.13 -5.11 -6.33
CA TYR A 164 0.39 -5.43 -5.02
C TYR A 164 1.74 -6.16 -5.13
N ALA A 165 2.65 -5.80 -4.24
CA ALA A 165 3.92 -6.48 -4.08
C ALA A 165 3.97 -7.17 -2.71
N TYR A 166 4.35 -8.44 -2.70
CA TYR A 166 4.78 -9.12 -1.50
C TYR A 166 6.22 -8.74 -1.21
N THR A 167 6.49 -8.27 0.01
CA THR A 167 7.81 -7.85 0.45
C THR A 167 8.15 -8.54 1.78
N PRO A 168 9.42 -8.56 2.22
CA PRO A 168 9.78 -9.05 3.56
C PRO A 168 9.05 -8.35 4.71
N GLN A 169 8.56 -7.13 4.46
CA GLN A 169 7.83 -6.31 5.43
C GLN A 169 6.29 -6.49 5.35
N GLY A 170 5.80 -7.31 4.41
CA GLY A 170 4.37 -7.55 4.19
C GLY A 170 3.92 -7.27 2.76
N ILE A 171 2.60 -7.25 2.55
CA ILE A 171 1.99 -6.97 1.25
C ILE A 171 1.65 -5.48 1.18
N PHE A 172 2.15 -4.80 0.13
CA PHE A 172 1.92 -3.38 -0.11
C PHE A 172 1.44 -3.14 -1.54
N GLU A 173 0.54 -2.18 -1.72
CA GLU A 173 0.23 -1.66 -3.05
C GLU A 173 1.48 -0.96 -3.62
N LEU A 174 1.79 -1.11 -4.91
CA LEU A 174 2.93 -0.44 -5.54
C LEU A 174 2.85 1.09 -5.40
N LYS A 175 1.63 1.62 -5.36
CA LYS A 175 1.39 3.05 -5.14
C LYS A 175 1.85 3.53 -3.76
N PHE A 176 1.91 2.66 -2.76
CA PHE A 176 2.38 2.98 -1.41
C PHE A 176 3.81 3.52 -1.39
N PHE A 177 4.67 3.11 -2.32
CA PHE A 177 6.05 3.56 -2.39
C PHE A 177 6.21 5.01 -2.87
N PHE A 178 5.18 5.57 -3.51
CA PHE A 178 5.18 6.94 -4.01
C PHE A 178 4.56 7.88 -2.98
N ASN A 179 5.41 8.48 -2.17
CA ASN A 179 5.02 9.36 -1.07
C ASN A 179 5.61 10.75 -1.24
N SER A 180 4.81 11.76 -0.83
CA SER A 180 5.28 13.14 -0.77
C SER A 180 6.41 13.29 0.26
N SER A 181 7.37 14.14 -0.08
CA SER A 181 8.45 14.53 0.82
C SER A 181 7.97 15.44 1.94
N ILE A 182 8.49 15.24 3.13
CA ILE A 182 8.40 16.16 4.27
C ILE A 182 9.82 16.61 4.57
N ASN A 183 10.02 17.93 4.61
CA ASN A 183 11.33 18.50 4.88
C ASN A 183 11.71 18.27 6.33
N ARG A 184 12.96 17.85 6.56
CA ARG A 184 13.62 17.93 7.86
C ARG A 184 14.28 19.29 8.04
N SER A 185 14.45 19.73 9.28
CA SER A 185 15.21 20.93 9.60
C SER A 185 16.70 20.75 9.26
N HIS A 186 17.22 19.52 9.44
CA HIS A 186 18.59 19.12 9.10
C HIS A 186 18.55 17.70 8.54
N GLY A 187 19.09 17.48 7.32
CA GLY A 187 19.19 16.16 6.70
C GLY A 187 18.25 15.89 5.51
N GLU A 188 18.18 14.63 5.09
CA GLU A 188 17.36 14.20 3.97
C GLU A 188 15.87 14.25 4.30
N SER A 189 15.04 14.56 3.30
CA SER A 189 13.57 14.54 3.42
C SER A 189 13.05 13.16 3.81
N ILE A 190 11.95 13.12 4.56
CA ILE A 190 11.28 11.88 4.99
C ILE A 190 9.98 11.69 4.22
N ALA A 191 9.61 10.43 3.96
CA ALA A 191 8.31 10.08 3.42
C ALA A 191 7.18 10.34 4.43
N SER A 192 6.03 10.79 3.94
CA SER A 192 4.87 11.04 4.80
C SER A 192 4.39 9.79 5.54
N ALA A 193 4.54 8.60 4.94
CA ALA A 193 4.20 7.32 5.56
C ALA A 193 5.09 6.97 6.75
N SER A 194 6.41 7.27 6.69
CA SER A 194 7.32 7.07 7.83
C SER A 194 6.93 7.94 9.02
N VAL A 195 6.52 9.18 8.76
CA VAL A 195 6.05 10.09 9.81
C VAL A 195 4.74 9.61 10.43
N GLN A 196 3.83 9.08 9.63
CA GLN A 196 2.59 8.48 10.14
C GLN A 196 2.88 7.28 11.05
N GLU A 197 3.86 6.45 10.71
CA GLU A 197 4.27 5.31 11.52
C GLU A 197 4.92 5.76 12.85
N GLU A 198 5.72 6.83 12.84
CA GLU A 198 6.27 7.41 14.07
C GLU A 198 5.16 7.97 14.98
N ILE A 199 4.16 8.66 14.41
CA ILE A 199 2.98 9.12 15.17
C ILE A 199 2.25 7.93 15.78
N ARG A 200 2.08 6.84 15.04
CA ARG A 200 1.44 5.62 15.53
C ARG A 200 2.20 5.02 16.72
N LYS A 201 3.51 4.84 16.59
CA LYS A 201 4.38 4.32 17.67
C LYS A 201 4.32 5.20 18.92
N MET A 202 4.36 6.53 18.76
CA MET A 202 4.25 7.47 19.87
C MET A 202 2.92 7.32 20.61
N ILE A 203 1.82 7.13 19.86
CA ILE A 203 0.48 6.97 20.44
C ILE A 203 0.33 5.59 21.10
N GLU A 204 0.90 4.54 20.53
CA GLU A 204 0.88 3.19 21.11
C GLU A 204 1.67 3.13 22.44
N SER A 205 2.72 3.92 22.57
CA SER A 205 3.53 4.02 23.80
C SER A 205 3.00 5.02 24.84
N GLU A 206 1.89 5.74 24.55
CA GLU A 206 1.37 6.77 25.46
C GLU A 206 0.70 6.19 26.71
N ASN A 207 0.70 6.98 27.81
CA ASN A 207 -0.07 6.64 29.00
C ASN A 207 -1.57 6.85 28.73
N PRO A 208 -2.43 5.80 28.84
CA PRO A 208 -3.87 5.92 28.60
C PRO A 208 -4.60 6.95 29.50
N LYS A 209 -4.05 7.23 30.69
CA LYS A 209 -4.61 8.24 31.60
C LYS A 209 -4.22 9.68 31.21
N LYS A 210 -3.09 9.84 30.49
CA LYS A 210 -2.58 11.15 30.04
C LYS A 210 -2.13 11.08 28.57
N PRO A 211 -3.05 10.89 27.62
CA PRO A 211 -2.70 10.76 26.21
C PRO A 211 -2.09 12.04 25.65
N PHE A 212 -1.16 11.91 24.72
CA PHE A 212 -0.49 13.04 24.09
C PHE A 212 -1.47 13.86 23.24
N SER A 213 -1.40 15.18 23.38
CA SER A 213 -2.12 16.07 22.46
C SER A 213 -1.40 16.17 21.13
N ASP A 214 -2.13 16.52 20.04
CA ASP A 214 -1.53 16.71 18.71
C ASP A 214 -0.40 17.78 18.73
N LYS A 215 -0.47 18.75 19.66
CA LYS A 215 0.59 19.73 19.90
C LYS A 215 1.83 19.08 20.50
N LYS A 216 1.64 18.20 21.50
CA LYS A 216 2.75 17.50 22.16
C LYS A 216 3.46 16.53 21.20
N ILE A 217 2.70 15.84 20.35
CA ILE A 217 3.26 14.98 19.31
C ILE A 217 4.07 15.81 18.31
N ALA A 218 3.59 16.98 17.88
CA ALA A 218 4.35 17.88 17.01
C ALA A 218 5.66 18.36 17.65
N GLU A 219 5.65 18.68 18.96
CA GLU A 219 6.86 19.04 19.71
C GLU A 219 7.85 17.87 19.79
N MET A 220 7.37 16.65 20.00
CA MET A 220 8.21 15.44 20.05
C MET A 220 8.83 15.13 18.67
N LEU A 221 8.07 15.27 17.60
CA LEU A 221 8.57 15.12 16.22
C LEU A 221 9.60 16.19 15.88
N LYS A 222 9.38 17.44 16.35
CA LYS A 222 10.37 18.51 16.16
C LYS A 222 11.67 18.25 16.89
N ALA A 223 11.66 17.58 18.05
CA ALA A 223 12.86 17.14 18.75
C ALA A 223 13.63 16.04 17.99
N GLN A 224 12.99 15.38 17.01
CA GLN A 224 13.58 14.41 16.08
C GLN A 224 13.88 15.03 14.71
N ASP A 225 14.01 16.36 14.62
CA ASP A 225 14.26 17.12 13.39
C ASP A 225 13.13 17.04 12.34
N ILE A 226 11.94 16.60 12.71
CA ILE A 226 10.80 16.54 11.83
C ILE A 226 9.88 17.74 12.09
N ASP A 227 9.94 18.78 11.24
CA ASP A 227 9.16 19.99 11.43
C ASP A 227 7.79 19.88 10.78
N ILE A 228 6.78 19.58 11.60
CA ILE A 228 5.40 19.40 11.13
C ILE A 228 4.44 20.25 11.97
N ALA A 229 3.52 20.93 11.29
CA ALA A 229 2.48 21.68 11.95
C ALA A 229 1.49 20.76 12.71
N ARG A 230 0.96 21.23 13.86
CA ARG A 230 -0.08 20.52 14.62
C ARG A 230 -1.26 20.06 13.75
N ARG A 231 -1.67 20.85 12.75
CA ARG A 231 -2.79 20.50 11.86
C ARG A 231 -2.47 19.29 11.00
N THR A 232 -1.22 19.16 10.56
CA THR A 232 -0.75 18.00 9.77
C THR A 232 -0.71 16.75 10.65
N VAL A 233 -0.25 16.85 11.90
CA VAL A 233 -0.28 15.74 12.87
C VAL A 233 -1.74 15.28 13.10
N ALA A 234 -2.68 16.19 13.29
CA ALA A 234 -4.09 15.84 13.44
C ALA A 234 -4.64 15.10 12.20
N LYS A 235 -4.32 15.57 10.98
CA LYS A 235 -4.70 14.93 9.73
C LYS A 235 -4.12 13.52 9.61
N TYR A 236 -2.84 13.32 9.95
CA TYR A 236 -2.20 12.01 9.89
C TYR A 236 -2.78 11.04 10.91
N ARG A 237 -3.04 11.52 12.14
CA ARG A 237 -3.72 10.73 13.17
C ARG A 237 -5.12 10.29 12.72
N GLU A 238 -5.88 11.18 12.10
CA GLU A 238 -7.22 10.87 11.56
C GLU A 238 -7.16 9.86 10.41
N ASN A 239 -6.19 9.98 9.52
CA ASN A 239 -5.95 8.99 8.45
C ASN A 239 -5.63 7.61 9.01
N LEU A 240 -4.95 7.53 10.16
CA LEU A 240 -4.70 6.28 10.88
C LEU A 240 -5.92 5.75 11.66
N GLY A 241 -7.06 6.45 11.60
CA GLY A 241 -8.26 6.08 12.37
C GLY A 241 -8.15 6.29 13.88
N ILE A 242 -7.13 7.00 14.34
CA ILE A 242 -6.86 7.20 15.77
C ILE A 242 -7.64 8.41 16.29
N LEU A 243 -8.35 8.22 17.41
CA LEU A 243 -9.18 9.25 18.03
C LEU A 243 -8.32 10.38 18.65
N SER A 244 -8.92 11.56 18.84
CA SER A 244 -8.29 12.69 19.55
C SER A 244 -7.90 12.34 20.99
N SER A 245 -6.93 13.06 21.56
CA SER A 245 -6.44 12.82 22.94
C SER A 245 -7.54 12.82 23.98
N SER A 246 -8.55 13.70 23.87
CA SER A 246 -9.72 13.74 24.75
C SER A 246 -10.56 12.46 24.67
N LYS A 247 -10.70 11.87 23.49
CA LYS A 247 -11.47 10.63 23.27
C LYS A 247 -10.66 9.38 23.63
N ARG A 248 -9.31 9.43 23.56
CA ARG A 248 -8.43 8.32 23.97
C ARG A 248 -8.25 8.21 25.46
N LYS A 249 -8.39 9.32 26.20
CA LYS A 249 -8.21 9.32 27.66
C LYS A 249 -9.07 8.25 28.33
N GLN A 250 -8.42 7.40 29.15
CA GLN A 250 -9.07 6.44 30.03
C GLN A 250 -9.13 6.99 31.45
N PHE A 251 -10.15 6.59 32.22
CA PHE A 251 -10.38 7.04 33.58
C PHE A 251 -10.00 5.93 34.54
#